data_e8dfee15bd6492a3ef92737d76abb126
#
_entry.id   e8dfee15bd6492a3ef92737d76abb126
#
_cell.length_a   1.000
_cell.length_b   1.000
_cell.length_c   1.000
_cell.angle_alpha   90.00
_cell.angle_beta   90.00
_cell.angle_gamma   90.00
#
_symmetry.space_group_name_H-M   'P 1'
#
loop_
_entity.id
_entity.type
_entity.pdbx_description
1 polymer ?
#
loop_
_entity_poly.entity_id
_entity_poly.type
_entity_poly.pdbx_seq_one_letter_code
_entity_poly.pdbx_strand_id
1 'polypeptide(L)'
;MQVELIELREDRARFLLRGTTPAFANAIRRACLSEVPSLAIDEISIYDNTSVLFDEQLSLRLGLVPIKADDLSLFSVPEECECGGAGCPACQVQMTLTAEGPCTVHSGDLRFADPGVKVAFEKIPITILGEGEKLMLEGIVTLNRGTVHAKWQSGTQCGYKNLPDIQISDQCEGCGKCVEICPRKILVIGETEGKLEVTDPTNCSFCKLCVNECEIGAIKVVPIEDVFVMKIDTAGSVPAKDLVAGAAAEIKRRASLLSEQLSELA
;
A
#
# COMPACT_ATOMS: atom_id res chain seq x y z
N MET A 1 -4.21 20.93 10.82
CA MET A 1 -4.20 19.82 9.85
C MET A 1 -5.63 19.30 9.68
N GLN A 2 -6.09 19.15 8.46
CA GLN A 2 -7.42 18.63 8.10
C GLN A 2 -7.25 17.51 7.08
N VAL A 3 -8.11 16.49 7.15
CA VAL A 3 -8.15 15.37 6.21
C VAL A 3 -9.48 15.38 5.48
N GLU A 4 -9.44 15.36 4.15
CA GLU A 4 -10.62 15.30 3.30
C GLU A 4 -10.53 14.05 2.42
N LEU A 5 -11.50 13.14 2.57
CA LEU A 5 -11.51 11.86 1.86
C LEU A 5 -12.01 12.07 0.43
N ILE A 6 -11.25 11.59 -0.56
CA ILE A 6 -11.63 11.58 -1.98
C ILE A 6 -12.17 10.20 -2.38
N GLU A 7 -11.44 9.14 -2.03
CA GLU A 7 -11.79 7.75 -2.36
C GLU A 7 -11.30 6.82 -1.25
N LEU A 8 -12.15 5.88 -0.85
CA LEU A 8 -11.79 4.81 0.07
C LEU A 8 -12.38 3.49 -0.43
N ARG A 9 -11.49 2.55 -0.71
CA ARG A 9 -11.78 1.15 -1.03
C ARG A 9 -11.01 0.24 -0.07
N GLU A 10 -11.24 -1.04 -0.14
CA GLU A 10 -10.51 -2.01 0.66
C GLU A 10 -9.00 -1.98 0.35
N ASP A 11 -8.65 -1.88 -0.94
CA ASP A 11 -7.28 -1.91 -1.46
C ASP A 11 -6.65 -0.54 -1.69
N ARG A 12 -7.43 0.56 -1.57
CA ARG A 12 -6.99 1.91 -1.92
C ARG A 12 -7.58 2.99 -1.04
N ALA A 13 -6.73 3.94 -0.63
CA ALA A 13 -7.15 5.21 -0.04
C ALA A 13 -6.59 6.39 -0.83
N ARG A 14 -7.44 7.40 -1.07
CA ARG A 14 -7.05 8.66 -1.68
C ARG A 14 -7.68 9.81 -0.90
N PHE A 15 -6.87 10.75 -0.42
CA PHE A 15 -7.33 11.84 0.44
C PHE A 15 -6.45 13.07 0.34
N LEU A 16 -6.98 14.22 0.75
CA LEU A 16 -6.23 15.46 0.91
C LEU A 16 -5.77 15.62 2.35
N LEU A 17 -4.52 16.03 2.51
CA LEU A 17 -3.98 16.56 3.77
C LEU A 17 -3.79 18.06 3.62
N ARG A 18 -4.47 18.87 4.44
CA ARG A 18 -4.39 20.34 4.45
C ARG A 18 -3.73 20.85 5.72
N GLY A 19 -2.98 21.93 5.62
CA GLY A 19 -2.30 22.57 6.74
C GLY A 19 -1.21 21.67 7.33
N THR A 20 -0.37 21.10 6.45
CA THR A 20 0.75 20.23 6.83
C THR A 20 1.99 20.51 6.00
N THR A 21 3.08 19.82 6.29
CA THR A 21 4.37 19.98 5.62
C THR A 21 4.71 18.77 4.73
N PRO A 22 5.58 18.96 3.70
CA PRO A 22 6.09 17.83 2.90
C PRO A 22 6.76 16.75 3.75
N ALA A 23 7.41 17.14 4.86
CA ALA A 23 8.06 16.21 5.79
C ALA A 23 7.05 15.27 6.44
N PHE A 24 5.91 15.78 6.89
CA PHE A 24 4.84 14.97 7.48
C PHE A 24 4.15 14.07 6.45
N ALA A 25 3.84 14.60 5.24
CA ALA A 25 3.29 13.79 4.15
C ALA A 25 4.23 12.64 3.77
N ASN A 26 5.56 12.90 3.72
CA ASN A 26 6.56 11.86 3.49
C ASN A 26 6.68 10.86 4.66
N ALA A 27 6.52 11.31 5.91
CA ALA A 27 6.51 10.41 7.07
C ALA A 27 5.36 9.41 6.98
N ILE A 28 4.13 9.88 6.69
CA ILE A 28 2.96 9.00 6.46
C ILE A 28 3.23 8.02 5.31
N ARG A 29 3.75 8.51 4.17
CA ARG A 29 4.09 7.65 3.03
C ARG A 29 5.05 6.53 3.41
N ARG A 30 6.13 6.85 4.11
CA ARG A 30 7.15 5.89 4.54
C ARG A 30 6.59 4.90 5.56
N ALA A 31 5.80 5.38 6.52
CA ALA A 31 5.17 4.52 7.52
C ALA A 31 4.19 3.52 6.87
N CYS A 32 3.37 3.94 5.90
CA CYS A 32 2.50 3.05 5.14
C CYS A 32 3.28 1.96 4.37
N LEU A 33 4.47 2.29 3.84
CA LEU A 33 5.26 1.32 3.08
C LEU A 33 5.94 0.27 3.96
N SER A 34 6.45 0.65 5.13
CA SER A 34 7.42 -0.21 5.83
C SER A 34 7.25 -0.33 7.34
N GLU A 35 6.40 0.49 7.97
CA GLU A 35 6.34 0.52 9.43
C GLU A 35 5.07 -0.14 10.00
N VAL A 36 3.99 -0.22 9.22
CA VAL A 36 2.76 -0.93 9.63
C VAL A 36 2.99 -2.43 9.54
N PRO A 37 2.80 -3.18 10.66
CA PRO A 37 3.01 -4.62 10.67
C PRO A 37 2.02 -5.36 9.77
N SER A 38 2.46 -6.45 9.17
CA SER A 38 1.62 -7.38 8.41
C SER A 38 2.08 -8.83 8.60
N LEU A 39 1.19 -9.78 8.31
CA LEU A 39 1.49 -11.20 8.33
C LEU A 39 2.19 -11.62 7.04
N ALA A 40 3.23 -12.45 7.16
CA ALA A 40 3.84 -13.14 6.02
C ALA A 40 4.40 -14.49 6.44
N ILE A 41 4.55 -15.41 5.49
CA ILE A 41 5.24 -16.69 5.70
C ILE A 41 6.72 -16.39 5.93
N ASP A 42 7.23 -16.82 7.08
CA ASP A 42 8.59 -16.52 7.52
C ASP A 42 9.54 -17.68 7.31
N GLU A 43 9.17 -18.84 7.83
CA GLU A 43 9.94 -20.07 7.72
C GLU A 43 9.13 -21.15 6.98
N ILE A 44 9.82 -22.00 6.22
CA ILE A 44 9.21 -23.09 5.47
C ILE A 44 10.08 -24.32 5.64
N SER A 45 9.45 -25.46 5.98
CA SER A 45 10.02 -26.80 5.98
C SER A 45 9.43 -27.58 4.81
N ILE A 46 10.25 -27.91 3.82
CA ILE A 46 9.83 -28.66 2.63
C ILE A 46 10.16 -30.13 2.83
N TYR A 47 9.14 -30.98 2.82
CA TYR A 47 9.28 -32.44 3.00
C TYR A 47 9.38 -33.16 1.65
N ASP A 48 8.63 -32.69 0.65
CA ASP A 48 8.65 -33.26 -0.70
C ASP A 48 8.39 -32.11 -1.71
N ASN A 49 9.27 -31.99 -2.68
CA ASN A 49 9.14 -31.06 -3.81
C ASN A 49 9.70 -31.70 -5.07
N THR A 50 8.84 -32.31 -5.85
CA THR A 50 9.18 -32.85 -7.16
C THR A 50 8.77 -31.96 -8.32
N SER A 51 8.32 -30.69 -8.01
CA SER A 51 7.97 -29.71 -9.02
C SER A 51 9.20 -29.17 -9.76
N VAL A 52 8.96 -28.47 -10.86
CA VAL A 52 10.02 -27.82 -11.66
C VAL A 52 10.70 -26.64 -10.90
N LEU A 53 10.03 -26.08 -9.88
CA LEU A 53 10.60 -24.97 -9.10
C LEU A 53 11.52 -25.46 -8.00
N PHE A 54 12.73 -24.89 -7.92
CA PHE A 54 13.64 -25.10 -6.79
C PHE A 54 13.05 -24.55 -5.48
N ASP A 55 13.47 -25.13 -4.36
CA ASP A 55 12.97 -24.78 -3.02
C ASP A 55 13.13 -23.28 -2.70
N GLU A 56 14.21 -22.65 -3.12
CA GLU A 56 14.48 -21.24 -2.90
C GLU A 56 13.48 -20.35 -3.67
N GLN A 57 13.14 -20.72 -4.91
CA GLN A 57 12.17 -19.99 -5.71
C GLN A 57 10.75 -20.16 -5.18
N LEU A 58 10.43 -21.39 -4.75
CA LEU A 58 9.16 -21.70 -4.11
C LEU A 58 9.00 -20.91 -2.81
N SER A 59 10.03 -20.90 -1.97
CA SER A 59 10.06 -20.16 -0.70
C SER A 59 9.91 -18.66 -0.91
N LEU A 60 10.59 -18.09 -1.90
CA LEU A 60 10.44 -16.69 -2.28
C LEU A 60 9.00 -16.35 -2.66
N ARG A 61 8.38 -17.19 -3.51
CA ARG A 61 6.99 -16.97 -3.96
C ARG A 61 6.00 -17.07 -2.82
N LEU A 62 6.15 -18.08 -1.96
CA LEU A 62 5.29 -18.25 -0.77
C LEU A 62 5.44 -17.10 0.21
N GLY A 63 6.66 -16.64 0.48
CA GLY A 63 6.91 -15.50 1.36
C GLY A 63 6.29 -14.18 0.88
N LEU A 64 6.04 -14.03 -0.44
CA LEU A 64 5.41 -12.84 -1.02
C LEU A 64 3.89 -12.95 -1.15
N VAL A 65 3.27 -14.08 -0.78
CA VAL A 65 1.80 -14.22 -0.74
C VAL A 65 1.26 -13.34 0.38
N PRO A 66 0.39 -12.35 0.08
CA PRO A 66 -0.19 -11.51 1.11
C PRO A 66 -1.18 -12.31 1.96
N ILE A 67 -0.98 -12.26 3.27
CA ILE A 67 -1.80 -12.95 4.28
C ILE A 67 -2.54 -11.90 5.08
N LYS A 68 -3.81 -12.15 5.36
CA LYS A 68 -4.68 -11.30 6.18
C LYS A 68 -5.20 -12.08 7.38
N ALA A 69 -5.43 -11.37 8.48
CA ALA A 69 -6.16 -11.86 9.64
C ALA A 69 -7.47 -11.09 9.79
N ASP A 70 -8.49 -11.75 10.34
CA ASP A 70 -9.77 -11.10 10.67
C ASP A 70 -9.57 -10.05 11.78
N ASP A 71 -8.66 -10.30 12.72
CA ASP A 71 -8.20 -9.34 13.72
C ASP A 71 -6.69 -9.40 13.89
N LEU A 72 -5.97 -8.41 13.34
CA LEU A 72 -4.52 -8.33 13.41
C LEU A 72 -4.00 -7.98 14.83
N SER A 73 -4.85 -7.42 15.69
CA SER A 73 -4.47 -7.03 17.07
C SER A 73 -4.24 -8.21 17.99
N LEU A 74 -4.67 -9.42 17.60
CA LEU A 74 -4.41 -10.66 18.34
C LEU A 74 -2.97 -11.14 18.17
N PHE A 75 -2.23 -10.59 17.20
CA PHE A 75 -0.87 -11.00 16.89
C PHE A 75 0.15 -9.96 17.36
N SER A 76 1.27 -10.46 17.88
CA SER A 76 2.41 -9.64 18.29
C SER A 76 3.63 -9.97 17.44
N VAL A 77 4.49 -8.98 17.20
CA VAL A 77 5.81 -9.22 16.61
C VAL A 77 6.59 -10.18 17.52
N PRO A 78 7.24 -11.23 17.00
CA PRO A 78 7.93 -12.23 17.84
C PRO A 78 8.89 -11.63 18.89
N GLU A 79 9.61 -10.56 18.51
CA GLU A 79 10.56 -9.86 19.38
C GLU A 79 9.86 -9.06 20.50
N GLU A 80 8.61 -8.63 20.29
CA GLU A 80 7.80 -7.86 21.24
C GLU A 80 6.82 -8.76 22.03
N CYS A 81 6.81 -10.08 21.76
CA CYS A 81 5.88 -11.03 22.38
C CYS A 81 6.34 -11.44 23.79
N GLU A 82 5.39 -11.59 24.72
CA GLU A 82 5.65 -12.04 26.08
C GLU A 82 6.39 -13.41 26.18
N CYS A 83 6.24 -14.25 25.12
CA CYS A 83 6.96 -15.52 25.06
C CYS A 83 8.45 -15.40 24.68
N GLY A 84 8.94 -14.18 24.41
CA GLY A 84 10.32 -13.94 23.98
C GLY A 84 10.68 -14.55 22.62
N GLY A 85 9.70 -14.74 21.74
CA GLY A 85 9.90 -15.33 20.41
C GLY A 85 9.93 -16.87 20.40
N ALA A 86 9.56 -17.53 21.50
CA ALA A 86 9.57 -19.00 21.59
C ALA A 86 8.49 -19.70 20.75
N GLY A 87 7.57 -18.92 20.11
CA GLY A 87 6.59 -19.48 19.20
C GLY A 87 5.27 -19.86 19.86
N CYS A 88 4.56 -18.87 20.41
CA CYS A 88 3.20 -19.06 20.92
C CYS A 88 2.13 -18.67 19.87
N PRO A 89 0.85 -19.05 20.05
CA PRO A 89 -0.22 -18.70 19.12
C PRO A 89 -0.42 -17.20 18.90
N ALA A 90 0.07 -16.35 19.79
CA ALA A 90 0.00 -14.90 19.63
C ALA A 90 1.11 -14.32 18.74
N CYS A 91 2.19 -15.06 18.46
CA CYS A 91 3.28 -14.54 17.61
C CYS A 91 3.56 -15.35 16.35
N GLN A 92 2.97 -16.55 16.21
CA GLN A 92 3.13 -17.37 15.02
C GLN A 92 1.91 -18.22 14.73
N VAL A 93 1.64 -18.46 13.46
CA VAL A 93 0.58 -19.34 12.97
C VAL A 93 1.20 -20.40 12.04
N GLN A 94 0.90 -21.67 12.30
CA GLN A 94 1.33 -22.74 11.41
C GLN A 94 0.48 -22.75 10.13
N MET A 95 1.13 -23.06 9.01
CA MET A 95 0.46 -23.31 7.75
C MET A 95 0.97 -24.58 7.10
N THR A 96 0.14 -25.24 6.30
CA THR A 96 0.47 -26.44 5.57
C THR A 96 0.04 -26.32 4.11
N LEU A 97 0.78 -26.96 3.22
CA LEU A 97 0.44 -27.12 1.82
C LEU A 97 0.76 -28.53 1.37
N THR A 98 -0.24 -29.24 0.83
CA THR A 98 -0.05 -30.57 0.23
C THR A 98 -0.83 -30.59 -1.09
N ALA A 99 -0.16 -30.96 -2.17
CA ALA A 99 -0.74 -31.07 -3.50
C ALA A 99 -0.09 -32.23 -4.27
N GLU A 100 -0.90 -32.91 -5.09
CA GLU A 100 -0.46 -33.93 -6.03
C GLU A 100 -0.91 -33.58 -7.44
N GLY A 101 -0.03 -33.69 -8.42
CA GLY A 101 -0.31 -33.38 -9.82
C GLY A 101 -1.15 -34.46 -10.54
N PRO A 102 -1.69 -34.11 -11.73
CA PRO A 102 -1.47 -32.85 -12.45
C PRO A 102 -2.38 -31.71 -11.98
N CYS A 103 -1.84 -30.60 -11.51
CA CYS A 103 -2.61 -29.43 -11.11
C CYS A 103 -1.77 -28.15 -11.05
N THR A 104 -2.43 -27.00 -11.01
CA THR A 104 -1.81 -25.72 -10.65
C THR A 104 -2.09 -25.46 -9.17
N VAL A 105 -1.03 -25.36 -8.37
CA VAL A 105 -1.12 -25.02 -6.96
C VAL A 105 -1.29 -23.50 -6.83
N HIS A 106 -2.31 -23.07 -6.10
CA HIS A 106 -2.62 -21.68 -5.86
C HIS A 106 -2.47 -21.31 -4.38
N SER A 107 -2.38 -20.04 -4.11
CA SER A 107 -2.35 -19.52 -2.73
C SER A 107 -3.56 -19.97 -1.88
N GLY A 108 -4.73 -20.16 -2.49
CA GLY A 108 -5.93 -20.69 -1.83
C GLY A 108 -5.82 -22.12 -1.35
N ASP A 109 -4.81 -22.87 -1.76
CA ASP A 109 -4.56 -24.24 -1.30
C ASP A 109 -3.82 -24.28 0.04
N LEU A 110 -3.26 -23.13 0.49
CA LEU A 110 -2.64 -22.99 1.80
C LEU A 110 -3.67 -23.18 2.91
N ARG A 111 -3.33 -23.97 3.92
CA ARG A 111 -4.16 -24.21 5.10
C ARG A 111 -3.46 -23.63 6.33
N PHE A 112 -4.17 -22.80 7.09
CA PHE A 112 -3.67 -22.18 8.31
C PHE A 112 -4.30 -22.86 9.52
N ALA A 113 -3.52 -23.00 10.61
CA ALA A 113 -4.01 -23.56 11.88
C ALA A 113 -5.03 -22.65 12.55
N ASP A 114 -4.92 -21.33 12.35
CA ASP A 114 -5.90 -20.35 12.83
C ASP A 114 -6.94 -20.07 11.72
N PRO A 115 -8.24 -20.30 11.97
CA PRO A 115 -9.28 -20.07 10.98
C PRO A 115 -9.51 -18.59 10.65
N GLY A 116 -9.08 -17.66 11.52
CA GLY A 116 -9.12 -16.21 11.28
C GLY A 116 -8.03 -15.72 10.33
N VAL A 117 -7.02 -16.57 10.04
CA VAL A 117 -5.91 -16.24 9.12
C VAL A 117 -6.16 -16.87 7.76
N LYS A 118 -6.02 -16.07 6.69
CA LYS A 118 -6.26 -16.52 5.31
C LYS A 118 -5.44 -15.72 4.32
N VAL A 119 -5.26 -16.23 3.10
CA VAL A 119 -4.66 -15.48 2.01
C VAL A 119 -5.56 -14.32 1.58
N ALA A 120 -4.95 -13.20 1.20
CA ALA A 120 -5.71 -12.06 0.66
C ALA A 120 -6.32 -12.37 -0.72
N PHE A 121 -5.61 -13.14 -1.54
CA PHE A 121 -6.02 -13.52 -2.89
C PHE A 121 -5.81 -15.03 -3.10
N GLU A 122 -6.86 -15.77 -3.39
CA GLU A 122 -6.84 -17.23 -3.49
C GLU A 122 -6.23 -17.75 -4.81
N LYS A 123 -6.17 -16.93 -5.86
CA LYS A 123 -5.78 -17.36 -7.21
C LYS A 123 -4.36 -16.98 -7.61
N ILE A 124 -3.46 -16.73 -6.66
CA ILE A 124 -2.05 -16.51 -6.96
C ILE A 124 -1.41 -17.87 -7.29
N PRO A 125 -0.90 -18.09 -8.52
CA PRO A 125 -0.28 -19.37 -8.88
C PRO A 125 1.07 -19.50 -8.17
N ILE A 126 1.27 -20.58 -7.42
CA ILE A 126 2.52 -20.89 -6.70
C ILE A 126 3.44 -21.73 -7.58
N THR A 127 2.96 -22.90 -8.03
CA THR A 127 3.67 -23.78 -8.94
C THR A 127 2.70 -24.60 -9.78
N ILE A 128 3.21 -25.25 -10.81
CA ILE A 128 2.46 -26.23 -11.61
C ILE A 128 3.08 -27.58 -11.34
N LEU A 129 2.27 -28.57 -11.01
CA LEU A 129 2.68 -29.96 -10.82
C LEU A 129 2.23 -30.76 -12.04
N GLY A 130 3.17 -31.53 -12.60
CA GLY A 130 2.94 -32.52 -13.65
C GLY A 130 2.37 -33.82 -13.09
N GLU A 131 2.19 -34.82 -13.96
CA GLU A 131 1.69 -36.12 -13.58
C GLU A 131 2.71 -36.86 -12.67
N GLY A 132 2.25 -37.28 -11.50
CA GLY A 132 3.08 -37.95 -10.49
C GLY A 132 3.97 -37.01 -9.66
N GLU A 133 3.95 -35.71 -9.92
CA GLU A 133 4.66 -34.72 -9.10
C GLU A 133 3.88 -34.40 -7.83
N LYS A 134 4.63 -34.10 -6.76
CA LYS A 134 4.09 -33.81 -5.42
C LYS A 134 4.76 -32.60 -4.82
N LEU A 135 4.00 -31.91 -3.98
CA LEU A 135 4.48 -30.85 -3.13
C LEU A 135 3.91 -31.03 -1.72
N MET A 136 4.79 -31.09 -0.72
CA MET A 136 4.41 -31.21 0.68
C MET A 136 5.34 -30.34 1.53
N LEU A 137 4.76 -29.34 2.19
CA LEU A 137 5.49 -28.40 3.03
C LEU A 137 4.65 -27.91 4.21
N GLU A 138 5.35 -27.47 5.23
CA GLU A 138 4.82 -26.73 6.36
C GLU A 138 5.54 -25.39 6.47
N GLY A 139 4.92 -24.42 7.11
CA GLY A 139 5.54 -23.13 7.34
C GLY A 139 4.97 -22.40 8.54
N ILE A 140 5.67 -21.37 8.92
CA ILE A 140 5.33 -20.48 10.02
C ILE A 140 5.05 -19.10 9.45
N VAL A 141 3.90 -18.56 9.82
CA VAL A 141 3.48 -17.19 9.51
C VAL A 141 3.72 -16.33 10.75
N THR A 142 4.39 -15.21 10.58
CA THR A 142 4.67 -14.27 11.66
C THR A 142 4.20 -12.86 11.31
N LEU A 143 3.93 -12.05 12.34
CA LEU A 143 3.71 -10.63 12.21
C LEU A 143 5.04 -9.90 12.27
N ASN A 144 5.35 -9.06 11.28
CA ASN A 144 6.53 -8.20 11.36
C ASN A 144 6.35 -6.94 10.47
N ARG A 145 7.40 -6.13 10.35
CA ARG A 145 7.39 -4.85 9.62
C ARG A 145 8.21 -4.94 8.34
N GLY A 146 7.83 -4.18 7.32
CA GLY A 146 8.56 -4.05 6.07
C GLY A 146 9.99 -3.51 6.22
N THR A 147 10.31 -2.89 7.36
CA THR A 147 11.69 -2.49 7.72
C THR A 147 12.62 -3.67 7.94
N VAL A 148 12.10 -4.82 8.36
CA VAL A 148 12.89 -6.07 8.56
C VAL A 148 13.07 -6.78 7.22
N HIS A 149 11.97 -6.98 6.48
CA HIS A 149 12.01 -7.60 5.16
C HIS A 149 10.80 -7.18 4.33
N ALA A 150 10.99 -7.07 2.99
CA ALA A 150 9.96 -6.61 2.06
C ALA A 150 8.70 -7.51 2.03
N LYS A 151 8.77 -8.78 2.45
CA LYS A 151 7.61 -9.68 2.55
C LYS A 151 6.53 -9.16 3.51
N TRP A 152 6.90 -8.36 4.51
CA TRP A 152 5.98 -7.72 5.45
C TRP A 152 5.56 -6.30 5.05
N GLN A 153 5.79 -5.90 3.79
CA GLN A 153 5.27 -4.63 3.30
C GLN A 153 3.76 -4.71 3.10
N SER A 154 3.01 -3.94 3.88
CA SER A 154 1.56 -3.82 3.78
C SER A 154 1.11 -2.85 2.68
N GLY A 155 1.89 -1.80 2.41
CA GLY A 155 1.65 -0.84 1.34
C GLY A 155 2.46 -1.15 0.09
N THR A 156 1.82 -1.21 -1.08
CA THR A 156 2.49 -1.47 -2.37
C THR A 156 2.88 -0.20 -3.09
N GLN A 157 1.95 0.76 -3.16
CA GLN A 157 2.18 2.04 -3.81
C GLN A 157 1.67 3.16 -2.91
N CYS A 158 2.60 3.91 -2.31
CA CYS A 158 2.28 5.07 -1.50
C CYS A 158 2.98 6.29 -2.07
N GLY A 159 2.21 7.30 -2.46
CA GLY A 159 2.73 8.53 -3.02
C GLY A 159 1.93 9.74 -2.59
N TYR A 160 2.57 10.91 -2.69
CA TYR A 160 1.90 12.19 -2.52
C TYR A 160 2.38 13.20 -3.54
N LYS A 161 1.55 14.18 -3.79
CA LYS A 161 1.89 15.38 -4.57
C LYS A 161 1.18 16.58 -3.95
N ASN A 162 1.68 17.79 -4.19
CA ASN A 162 0.92 18.98 -3.85
C ASN A 162 -0.39 19.02 -4.63
N LEU A 163 -1.42 19.64 -4.05
CA LEU A 163 -2.61 19.99 -4.80
C LEU A 163 -2.27 21.14 -5.75
N PRO A 164 -2.53 21.01 -7.07
CA PRO A 164 -2.31 22.13 -7.99
C PRO A 164 -3.38 23.20 -7.85
N ASP A 165 -2.95 24.46 -7.81
CA ASP A 165 -3.77 25.62 -8.10
C ASP A 165 -3.64 25.94 -9.58
N ILE A 166 -4.74 25.79 -10.33
CA ILE A 166 -4.80 26.06 -11.75
C ILE A 166 -5.49 27.39 -11.94
N GLN A 167 -4.70 28.42 -12.12
CA GLN A 167 -5.15 29.79 -12.28
C GLN A 167 -5.39 30.09 -13.75
N ILE A 168 -6.58 30.59 -14.07
CA ILE A 168 -7.00 30.98 -15.41
C ILE A 168 -7.26 32.48 -15.38
N SER A 169 -6.56 33.24 -16.22
CA SER A 169 -6.75 34.70 -16.30
C SER A 169 -7.95 35.07 -17.16
N ASP A 170 -8.45 36.27 -16.97
CA ASP A 170 -9.57 36.83 -17.74
C ASP A 170 -9.26 37.01 -19.24
N GLN A 171 -7.97 36.91 -19.60
CA GLN A 171 -7.53 36.95 -21.01
C GLN A 171 -7.78 35.64 -21.74
N CYS A 172 -8.29 34.59 -21.08
CA CYS A 172 -8.57 33.31 -21.69
C CYS A 172 -9.76 33.45 -22.68
N GLU A 173 -9.49 33.16 -23.94
CA GLU A 173 -10.47 33.25 -25.04
C GLU A 173 -11.25 31.95 -25.27
N GLY A 174 -11.01 30.90 -24.46
CA GLY A 174 -11.69 29.60 -24.61
C GLY A 174 -11.33 28.81 -25.87
N CYS A 175 -10.14 28.99 -26.43
CA CYS A 175 -9.71 28.37 -27.70
C CYS A 175 -9.64 26.83 -27.69
N GLY A 176 -9.70 26.18 -26.52
CA GLY A 176 -9.77 24.71 -26.39
C GLY A 176 -8.43 23.97 -26.52
N LYS A 177 -7.32 24.57 -26.98
CA LYS A 177 -6.02 23.88 -27.18
C LYS A 177 -5.53 23.19 -25.92
N CYS A 178 -5.66 23.82 -24.75
CA CYS A 178 -5.29 23.26 -23.44
C CYS A 178 -6.16 22.08 -23.00
N VAL A 179 -7.42 22.01 -23.46
CA VAL A 179 -8.33 20.88 -23.21
C VAL A 179 -7.88 19.66 -23.99
N GLU A 180 -7.56 19.82 -25.28
CA GLU A 180 -7.12 18.74 -26.16
C GLU A 180 -5.79 18.13 -25.70
N ILE A 181 -4.80 18.97 -25.32
CA ILE A 181 -3.47 18.51 -24.91
C ILE A 181 -3.45 17.89 -23.51
N CYS A 182 -4.50 18.07 -22.68
CA CYS A 182 -4.51 17.57 -21.30
C CYS A 182 -4.65 16.04 -21.22
N PRO A 183 -3.61 15.28 -20.83
CA PRO A 183 -3.68 13.83 -20.78
C PRO A 183 -4.62 13.32 -19.67
N ARG A 184 -4.94 14.18 -18.71
CA ARG A 184 -5.85 13.86 -17.59
C ARG A 184 -7.28 14.32 -17.82
N LYS A 185 -7.54 15.07 -18.90
CA LYS A 185 -8.86 15.58 -19.30
C LYS A 185 -9.59 16.29 -18.16
N ILE A 186 -8.86 17.06 -17.36
CA ILE A 186 -9.39 17.82 -16.22
C ILE A 186 -9.80 19.26 -16.60
N LEU A 187 -9.57 19.66 -17.83
CA LEU A 187 -9.94 20.95 -18.38
C LEU A 187 -11.12 20.77 -19.33
N VAL A 188 -12.13 21.62 -19.22
CA VAL A 188 -13.30 21.62 -20.09
C VAL A 188 -13.66 23.07 -20.46
N ILE A 189 -14.35 23.27 -21.59
CA ILE A 189 -14.96 24.56 -21.90
C ILE A 189 -16.36 24.54 -21.34
N GLY A 190 -16.67 25.49 -20.44
CA GLY A 190 -17.98 25.64 -19.82
C GLY A 190 -19.07 25.95 -20.83
N GLU A 191 -20.23 25.32 -20.69
CA GLU A 191 -21.34 25.44 -21.64
C GLU A 191 -21.98 26.85 -21.66
N THR A 192 -21.97 27.55 -20.53
CA THR A 192 -22.70 28.82 -20.34
C THR A 192 -21.92 30.06 -20.76
N GLU A 193 -20.59 30.08 -20.60
CA GLU A 193 -19.77 31.28 -20.86
C GLU A 193 -18.64 31.05 -21.88
N GLY A 194 -18.48 29.83 -22.38
CA GLY A 194 -17.35 29.46 -23.25
C GLY A 194 -15.98 29.61 -22.56
N LYS A 195 -15.94 29.76 -21.24
CA LYS A 195 -14.72 29.88 -20.48
C LYS A 195 -14.16 28.54 -20.09
N LEU A 196 -12.84 28.48 -19.90
CA LEU A 196 -12.14 27.30 -19.44
C LEU A 196 -12.46 27.01 -17.96
N GLU A 197 -12.83 25.78 -17.65
CA GLU A 197 -13.13 25.31 -16.30
C GLU A 197 -12.26 24.10 -15.94
N VAL A 198 -12.00 23.95 -14.63
CA VAL A 198 -11.24 22.82 -14.06
C VAL A 198 -12.20 21.88 -13.35
N THR A 199 -12.35 20.64 -13.84
CA THR A 199 -13.29 19.66 -13.26
C THR A 199 -12.77 19.00 -12.01
N ASP A 200 -11.51 18.52 -12.02
CA ASP A 200 -10.88 17.85 -10.88
C ASP A 200 -9.38 18.17 -10.79
N PRO A 201 -9.01 19.18 -10.00
CA PRO A 201 -7.61 19.55 -9.83
C PRO A 201 -6.78 18.44 -9.16
N THR A 202 -7.41 17.53 -8.38
CA THR A 202 -6.69 16.45 -7.71
C THR A 202 -6.07 15.45 -8.69
N ASN A 203 -6.60 15.33 -9.91
CA ASN A 203 -6.08 14.47 -10.97
C ASN A 203 -4.98 15.13 -11.81
N CYS A 204 -4.71 16.42 -11.69
CA CYS A 204 -3.63 17.08 -12.41
C CYS A 204 -2.26 16.46 -12.08
N SER A 205 -1.46 16.16 -13.10
CA SER A 205 -0.12 15.56 -12.95
C SER A 205 1.02 16.57 -12.93
N PHE A 206 0.76 17.87 -12.93
CA PHE A 206 1.76 18.94 -13.05
C PHE A 206 2.62 18.85 -14.33
N CYS A 207 2.13 18.26 -15.40
CA CYS A 207 2.88 18.12 -16.65
C CYS A 207 3.11 19.45 -17.38
N LYS A 208 2.33 20.51 -17.04
CA LYS A 208 2.40 21.86 -17.61
C LYS A 208 2.18 21.94 -19.12
N LEU A 209 1.70 20.88 -19.77
CA LEU A 209 1.39 20.90 -21.21
C LEU A 209 0.37 21.98 -21.56
N CYS A 210 -0.69 22.13 -20.75
CA CYS A 210 -1.68 23.19 -20.91
C CYS A 210 -1.10 24.61 -20.80
N VAL A 211 -0.06 24.80 -19.98
CA VAL A 211 0.65 26.09 -19.83
C VAL A 211 1.49 26.37 -21.06
N ASN A 212 2.23 25.38 -21.54
CA ASN A 212 3.11 25.53 -22.70
C ASN A 212 2.35 25.71 -24.02
N GLU A 213 1.16 25.12 -24.15
CA GLU A 213 0.29 25.24 -25.32
C GLU A 213 -0.47 26.58 -25.37
N CYS A 214 -0.58 27.27 -24.24
CA CYS A 214 -1.30 28.52 -24.16
C CYS A 214 -0.46 29.70 -24.69
N GLU A 215 -0.65 30.10 -25.94
CA GLU A 215 0.11 31.16 -26.61
C GLU A 215 0.01 32.52 -25.89
N ILE A 216 -1.16 32.81 -25.30
CA ILE A 216 -1.39 34.07 -24.56
C ILE A 216 -1.00 34.00 -23.08
N GLY A 217 -0.51 32.82 -22.63
CA GLY A 217 -0.07 32.64 -21.23
C GLY A 217 -1.19 32.77 -20.18
N ALA A 218 -2.45 32.53 -20.56
CA ALA A 218 -3.62 32.70 -19.69
C ALA A 218 -3.74 31.64 -18.59
N ILE A 219 -2.94 30.53 -18.65
CA ILE A 219 -3.01 29.44 -17.68
C ILE A 219 -1.71 29.38 -16.89
N LYS A 220 -1.82 29.28 -15.57
CA LYS A 220 -0.71 29.00 -14.66
C LYS A 220 -1.06 27.81 -13.77
N VAL A 221 -0.08 26.93 -13.54
CA VAL A 221 -0.23 25.78 -12.63
C VAL A 221 0.86 25.88 -11.57
N VAL A 222 0.44 26.16 -10.34
CA VAL A 222 1.33 26.33 -9.18
C VAL A 222 0.95 25.32 -8.08
N PRO A 223 1.89 24.84 -7.27
CA PRO A 223 1.57 24.00 -6.13
C PRO A 223 0.98 24.84 -4.98
N ILE A 224 -0.03 24.30 -4.29
CA ILE A 224 -0.43 24.79 -2.98
C ILE A 224 0.51 24.15 -1.96
N GLU A 225 1.28 24.94 -1.24
CA GLU A 225 2.45 24.43 -0.47
C GLU A 225 2.08 23.54 0.72
N ASP A 226 0.94 23.78 1.36
CA ASP A 226 0.49 23.10 2.57
C ASP A 226 -0.65 22.09 2.33
N VAL A 227 -0.94 21.78 1.06
CA VAL A 227 -2.00 20.82 0.68
C VAL A 227 -1.45 19.71 -0.19
N PHE A 228 -1.64 18.45 0.26
CA PHE A 228 -1.14 17.28 -0.42
C PHE A 228 -2.28 16.32 -0.78
N VAL A 229 -2.24 15.80 -2.01
CA VAL A 229 -3.05 14.67 -2.45
C VAL A 229 -2.26 13.41 -2.15
N MET A 230 -2.73 12.62 -1.19
CA MET A 230 -2.16 11.30 -0.86
C MET A 230 -2.86 10.22 -1.69
N LYS A 231 -2.09 9.25 -2.17
CA LYS A 231 -2.59 8.02 -2.79
C LYS A 231 -1.84 6.83 -2.20
N ILE A 232 -2.59 5.88 -1.67
CA ILE A 232 -2.06 4.71 -0.96
C ILE A 232 -2.80 3.48 -1.47
N ASP A 233 -2.05 2.53 -2.02
CA ASP A 233 -2.54 1.22 -2.46
C ASP A 233 -1.91 0.14 -1.55
N THR A 234 -2.70 -0.87 -1.13
CA THR A 234 -2.24 -1.94 -0.23
C THR A 234 -1.88 -3.21 -1.00
N ALA A 235 -1.13 -4.10 -0.34
CA ALA A 235 -0.86 -5.46 -0.82
C ALA A 235 -2.06 -6.42 -0.62
N GLY A 236 -3.11 -5.96 0.08
CA GLY A 236 -4.28 -6.77 0.44
C GLY A 236 -4.16 -7.47 1.81
N SER A 237 -3.00 -7.46 2.44
CA SER A 237 -2.80 -7.97 3.81
C SER A 237 -3.49 -7.11 4.87
N VAL A 238 -3.49 -5.79 4.69
CA VAL A 238 -4.12 -4.81 5.56
C VAL A 238 -5.03 -3.92 4.73
N PRO A 239 -6.30 -3.68 5.13
CA PRO A 239 -7.18 -2.74 4.44
C PRO A 239 -6.61 -1.33 4.39
N ALA A 240 -6.86 -0.58 3.32
CA ALA A 240 -6.26 0.75 3.11
C ALA A 240 -6.59 1.74 4.24
N LYS A 241 -7.79 1.67 4.82
CA LYS A 241 -8.18 2.47 5.98
C LYS A 241 -7.28 2.19 7.19
N ASP A 242 -7.08 0.92 7.49
CA ASP A 242 -6.33 0.48 8.67
C ASP A 242 -4.83 0.70 8.46
N LEU A 243 -4.35 0.57 7.23
CA LEU A 243 -2.97 0.91 6.84
C LEU A 243 -2.65 2.38 7.13
N VAL A 244 -3.52 3.31 6.74
CA VAL A 244 -3.33 4.75 6.99
C VAL A 244 -3.41 5.06 8.48
N ALA A 245 -4.39 4.49 9.18
CA ALA A 245 -4.55 4.65 10.62
C ALA A 245 -3.35 4.07 11.39
N GLY A 246 -2.90 2.87 11.01
CA GLY A 246 -1.72 2.21 11.57
C GLY A 246 -0.44 3.02 11.36
N ALA A 247 -0.26 3.60 10.15
CA ALA A 247 0.88 4.46 9.87
C ALA A 247 0.91 5.71 10.77
N ALA A 248 -0.24 6.35 11.00
CA ALA A 248 -0.34 7.48 11.91
C ALA A 248 -0.08 7.09 13.37
N ALA A 249 -0.59 5.93 13.80
CA ALA A 249 -0.35 5.38 15.13
C ALA A 249 1.14 5.05 15.35
N GLU A 250 1.82 4.49 14.36
CA GLU A 250 3.24 4.16 14.44
C GLU A 250 4.13 5.40 14.55
N ILE A 251 3.83 6.46 13.79
CA ILE A 251 4.51 7.75 13.92
C ILE A 251 4.32 8.32 15.33
N LYS A 252 3.09 8.26 15.88
CA LYS A 252 2.79 8.71 17.23
C LYS A 252 3.59 7.88 18.28
N ARG A 253 3.60 6.55 18.16
CA ARG A 253 4.33 5.64 19.04
C ARG A 253 5.82 5.99 19.08
N ARG A 254 6.44 6.19 17.92
CA ARG A 254 7.87 6.57 17.84
C ARG A 254 8.17 7.94 18.46
N ALA A 255 7.26 8.91 18.25
CA ALA A 255 7.39 10.22 18.85
C ALA A 255 7.28 10.16 20.39
N SER A 256 6.37 9.33 20.93
CA SER A 256 6.21 9.11 22.36
C SER A 256 7.46 8.46 22.97
N LEU A 257 7.99 7.39 22.34
CA LEU A 257 9.21 6.73 22.77
C LEU A 257 10.41 7.70 22.85
N LEU A 258 10.57 8.54 21.83
CA LEU A 258 11.62 9.56 21.85
C LEU A 258 11.45 10.54 23.02
N SER A 259 10.21 10.98 23.27
CA SER A 259 9.90 11.89 24.38
C SER A 259 10.19 11.25 25.76
N GLU A 260 9.85 9.97 25.93
CA GLU A 260 10.13 9.20 27.15
C GLU A 260 11.64 9.07 27.38
N GLN A 261 12.40 8.63 26.37
CA GLN A 261 13.85 8.50 26.46
C GLN A 261 14.55 9.82 26.78
N LEU A 262 14.09 10.93 26.19
CA LEU A 262 14.63 12.25 26.50
C LEU A 262 14.31 12.70 27.93
N SER A 263 13.13 12.32 28.46
CA SER A 263 12.77 12.66 29.84
C SER A 263 13.56 11.86 30.89
N GLU A 264 14.04 10.66 30.54
CA GLU A 264 14.91 9.85 31.40
C GLU A 264 16.35 10.37 31.48
N LEU A 265 16.75 11.19 30.49
CA LEU A 265 18.09 11.78 30.40
C LEU A 265 18.17 13.18 31.07
N ALA A 266 17.03 13.75 31.45
CA ALA A 266 16.91 15.08 32.06
C ALA A 266 16.79 14.97 33.60
#